data_7f5b062d0dbedcd7ea30110fedfa29ed
#
_entry.id   7f5b062d0dbedcd7ea30110fedfa29ed
#
_cell.length_a   1.000
_cell.length_b   1.000
_cell.length_c   1.000
_cell.angle_alpha   90.00
_cell.angle_beta   90.00
_cell.angle_gamma   90.00
#
_symmetry.space_group_name_H-M   'P 1'
#
loop_
_entity.id
_entity.type
_entity.pdbx_description
1 polymer ?
#
loop_
_entity_poly.entity_id
_entity_poly.type
_entity_poly.pdbx_seq_one_letter_code
_entity_poly.pdbx_strand_id
1 'polypeptide(L)'
;MVAEPVCVESAVGESIQKMIPAVVDRLGYLPKKFNAYNRTEIKDKSPSLTTGSMVTSSCATTILEPIRIGTIESNVKNKLHDSKQYRVYSPDGKATTLCGQGGGVGAKTGLYACPVNEIDGKPIYMVKNGLITIKDKQYPIKLVDGYYLIRKLTPLECERLQTLPDGYTSGVSDTQRYRAIGNGWTAEVIIHILNHALKDVLRDEELVVLSMYDGIATGRYCLDKMGFTNIKYYAYEINPYAQKIAMSNYPDIIQCGDAFRVREDGWKVPD
;
A
#
# COMPACT_ATOMS: atom_id res chain seq x y z
N MET A 1 -7.55 4.50 -23.76
CA MET A 1 -8.54 3.75 -22.98
C MET A 1 -8.86 4.57 -21.74
N VAL A 2 -10.03 5.17 -21.71
CA VAL A 2 -10.51 5.94 -20.55
C VAL A 2 -10.95 4.91 -19.51
N ALA A 3 -10.34 4.92 -18.32
CA ALA A 3 -10.77 4.08 -17.22
C ALA A 3 -12.20 4.49 -16.85
N GLU A 4 -13.13 3.54 -16.82
CA GLU A 4 -14.49 3.78 -16.34
C GLU A 4 -14.48 4.33 -14.91
N PRO A 5 -15.38 5.26 -14.59
CA PRO A 5 -15.47 5.83 -13.26
C PRO A 5 -15.90 4.74 -12.28
N VAL A 6 -15.05 4.42 -11.32
CA VAL A 6 -15.38 3.54 -10.20
C VAL A 6 -16.43 4.24 -9.34
N CYS A 7 -17.60 3.62 -9.24
CA CYS A 7 -18.71 4.13 -8.47
C CYS A 7 -18.39 4.05 -6.97
N VAL A 8 -18.19 5.18 -6.31
CA VAL A 8 -17.90 5.29 -4.88
C VAL A 8 -19.21 5.57 -4.15
N GLU A 9 -19.99 4.53 -3.89
CA GLU A 9 -21.15 4.61 -2.99
C GLU A 9 -20.81 4.09 -1.61
N SER A 10 -20.25 4.93 -0.77
CA SER A 10 -20.26 4.70 0.68
C SER A 10 -20.01 6.01 1.44
N ALA A 11 -20.60 6.11 2.60
CA ALA A 11 -20.74 7.14 3.62
C ALA A 11 -19.59 8.14 3.94
N VAL A 12 -18.70 8.42 3.03
CA VAL A 12 -17.89 9.62 3.01
C VAL A 12 -18.77 10.68 2.35
N GLY A 13 -19.47 11.41 3.17
CA GLY A 13 -20.46 12.38 2.91
C GLY A 13 -20.88 12.60 1.47
N GLU A 14 -22.15 12.43 1.16
CA GLU A 14 -22.80 12.72 -0.13
C GLU A 14 -22.27 13.98 -0.83
N SER A 15 -21.70 14.92 -0.08
CA SER A 15 -21.11 16.17 -0.55
C SER A 15 -19.85 15.96 -1.37
N ILE A 16 -18.94 15.04 -1.00
CA ILE A 16 -17.70 14.78 -1.76
C ILE A 16 -18.01 14.01 -3.03
N GLN A 17 -18.88 13.01 -2.97
CA GLN A 17 -19.31 12.25 -4.14
C GLN A 17 -19.96 13.16 -5.20
N LYS A 18 -20.79 14.11 -4.78
CA LYS A 18 -21.38 15.11 -5.70
C LYS A 18 -20.34 16.06 -6.31
N MET A 19 -19.21 16.27 -5.66
CA MET A 19 -18.14 17.13 -6.17
C MET A 19 -17.17 16.41 -7.13
N ILE A 20 -17.01 15.09 -7.02
CA ILE A 20 -16.10 14.32 -7.88
C ILE A 20 -16.39 14.52 -9.37
N PRO A 21 -17.63 14.38 -9.87
CA PRO A 21 -17.93 14.63 -11.29
C PRO A 21 -17.51 16.04 -11.72
N ALA A 22 -17.84 17.05 -10.93
CA ALA A 22 -17.50 18.42 -11.28
C ALA A 22 -15.99 18.73 -11.24
N VAL A 23 -15.20 17.99 -10.47
CA VAL A 23 -13.73 18.06 -10.48
C VAL A 23 -13.19 17.38 -11.72
N VAL A 24 -13.72 16.21 -12.06
CA VAL A 24 -13.35 15.47 -13.29
C VAL A 24 -13.72 16.25 -14.54
N ASP A 25 -14.93 16.84 -14.59
CA ASP A 25 -15.38 17.66 -15.73
C ASP A 25 -14.47 18.88 -15.95
N ARG A 26 -14.00 19.49 -14.87
CA ARG A 26 -13.10 20.65 -14.95
C ARG A 26 -11.67 20.30 -15.31
N LEU A 27 -11.13 19.21 -14.80
CA LEU A 27 -9.72 18.83 -14.91
C LEU A 27 -9.47 17.73 -15.95
N GLY A 28 -10.52 17.00 -16.38
CA GLY A 28 -10.40 15.84 -17.25
C GLY A 28 -9.88 14.57 -16.56
N TYR A 29 -9.59 14.65 -15.25
CA TYR A 29 -9.13 13.53 -14.43
C TYR A 29 -9.42 13.79 -12.96
N LEU A 30 -9.40 12.73 -12.12
CA LEU A 30 -9.54 12.84 -10.68
C LEU A 30 -8.15 12.93 -10.02
N PRO A 31 -7.74 14.10 -9.49
CA PRO A 31 -6.45 14.24 -8.83
C PRO A 31 -6.44 13.56 -7.45
N LYS A 32 -5.26 13.16 -6.98
CA LYS A 32 -5.07 12.56 -5.63
C LYS A 32 -5.40 13.53 -4.49
N LYS A 33 -5.25 14.81 -4.74
CA LYS A 33 -5.59 15.90 -3.81
C LYS A 33 -6.27 17.01 -4.58
N PHE A 34 -7.37 17.52 -4.06
CA PHE A 34 -8.05 18.66 -4.64
C PHE A 34 -8.68 19.55 -3.55
N ASN A 35 -8.83 20.81 -3.88
CA ASN A 35 -9.61 21.72 -3.06
C ASN A 35 -11.09 21.59 -3.43
N ALA A 36 -11.89 21.10 -2.49
CA ALA A 36 -13.31 20.83 -2.72
C ALA A 36 -14.13 22.10 -3.02
N TYR A 37 -13.69 23.25 -2.50
CA TYR A 37 -14.39 24.52 -2.68
C TYR A 37 -14.24 25.08 -4.09
N ASN A 38 -13.01 25.24 -4.57
CA ASN A 38 -12.74 25.80 -5.90
C ASN A 38 -12.55 24.75 -7.00
N ARG A 39 -12.63 23.46 -6.65
CA ARG A 39 -12.51 22.30 -7.56
C ARG A 39 -11.21 22.29 -8.37
N THR A 40 -10.12 22.69 -7.73
CA THR A 40 -8.78 22.72 -8.34
C THR A 40 -7.88 21.68 -7.75
N GLU A 41 -6.95 21.18 -8.56
CA GLU A 41 -5.88 20.28 -8.07
C GLU A 41 -4.91 21.06 -7.17
N ILE A 42 -4.46 20.40 -6.09
CA ILE A 42 -3.39 20.90 -5.23
C ILE A 42 -2.08 20.29 -5.69
N LYS A 43 -1.27 21.08 -6.40
CA LYS A 43 0.03 20.65 -6.97
C LYS A 43 1.17 20.77 -5.98
N ASP A 44 1.14 21.81 -5.15
CA ASP A 44 2.21 22.15 -4.21
C ASP A 44 1.86 21.77 -2.76
N LYS A 45 2.23 22.61 -1.80
CA LYS A 45 1.94 22.39 -0.38
C LYS A 45 0.42 22.39 -0.14
N SER A 46 -0.06 21.36 0.55
CA SER A 46 -1.44 21.35 1.01
C SER A 46 -1.70 22.52 1.97
N PRO A 47 -2.84 23.20 1.86
CA PRO A 47 -3.31 24.08 2.93
C PRO A 47 -3.43 23.29 4.25
N SER A 48 -3.44 23.99 5.37
CA SER A 48 -3.54 23.38 6.70
C SER A 48 -4.69 22.39 6.77
N LEU A 49 -4.41 21.17 7.26
CA LEU A 49 -5.44 20.20 7.57
C LEU A 49 -6.19 20.66 8.79
N THR A 50 -7.49 20.85 8.67
CA THR A 50 -8.35 21.12 9.83
C THR A 50 -8.76 19.82 10.49
N THR A 51 -8.67 19.74 11.81
CA THR A 51 -9.05 18.55 12.61
C THR A 51 -10.55 18.41 12.81
N GLY A 52 -11.36 19.28 12.24
CA GLY A 52 -12.82 19.19 12.23
C GLY A 52 -13.33 18.48 10.98
N SER A 53 -14.62 18.21 10.94
CA SER A 53 -15.31 17.54 9.83
C SER A 53 -14.70 17.90 8.46
N MET A 54 -13.99 16.95 7.85
CA MET A 54 -13.22 17.14 6.62
C MET A 54 -14.04 17.56 5.39
N VAL A 55 -15.33 17.73 5.54
CA VAL A 55 -16.27 17.80 4.41
C VAL A 55 -16.79 19.22 4.16
N THR A 56 -16.71 20.12 5.12
CA THR A 56 -17.47 21.39 5.07
C THR A 56 -16.66 22.67 5.16
N SER A 57 -15.34 22.59 5.36
CA SER A 57 -14.50 23.79 5.41
C SER A 57 -14.09 24.20 3.99
N SER A 58 -14.38 25.44 3.63
CA SER A 58 -14.02 26.03 2.33
C SER A 58 -12.51 26.05 2.04
N CYS A 59 -11.68 25.82 3.05
CA CYS A 59 -10.22 25.80 2.95
C CYS A 59 -9.61 24.42 3.15
N ALA A 60 -10.42 23.37 3.35
CA ALA A 60 -9.89 22.04 3.65
C ALA A 60 -9.40 21.32 2.39
N THR A 61 -8.24 20.70 2.50
CA THR A 61 -7.73 19.76 1.50
C THR A 61 -8.45 18.43 1.67
N THR A 62 -9.12 17.96 0.62
CA THR A 62 -9.70 16.62 0.61
C THR A 62 -8.64 15.62 0.19
N ILE A 63 -8.33 14.70 1.08
CA ILE A 63 -7.43 13.56 0.82
C ILE A 63 -8.32 12.32 0.72
N LEU A 64 -8.16 11.55 -0.34
CA LEU A 64 -8.82 10.24 -0.43
C LEU A 64 -8.16 9.30 0.58
N GLU A 65 -8.95 8.80 1.53
CA GLU A 65 -8.49 7.92 2.61
C GLU A 65 -9.03 6.49 2.45
N PRO A 66 -8.47 5.51 3.18
CA PRO A 66 -9.06 4.18 3.28
C PRO A 66 -10.47 4.25 3.86
N ILE A 67 -11.44 3.67 3.18
CA ILE A 67 -12.84 3.66 3.63
C ILE A 67 -13.07 2.49 4.56
N ARG A 68 -13.08 2.74 5.88
CA ARG A 68 -13.42 1.72 6.86
C ARG A 68 -14.92 1.53 6.95
N ILE A 69 -15.40 0.30 6.69
CA ILE A 69 -16.83 -0.05 6.69
C ILE A 69 -17.27 -0.83 7.92
N GLY A 70 -16.33 -1.42 8.65
CA GLY A 70 -16.66 -2.17 9.87
C GLY A 70 -15.47 -2.80 10.56
N THR A 71 -15.76 -3.63 11.53
CA THR A 71 -14.80 -4.47 12.25
C THR A 71 -15.46 -5.81 12.50
N ILE A 72 -14.80 -6.90 12.13
CA ILE A 72 -15.22 -8.27 12.42
C ILE A 72 -14.33 -8.88 13.49
N GLU A 73 -14.84 -9.84 14.16
CA GLU A 73 -14.36 -10.58 15.32
C GLU A 73 -12.91 -10.36 15.80
N SER A 74 -12.77 -10.14 17.11
CA SER A 74 -11.64 -10.61 17.88
C SER A 74 -12.13 -11.67 18.88
N ASN A 75 -11.48 -12.82 18.97
CA ASN A 75 -11.80 -13.88 19.93
C ASN A 75 -11.41 -13.56 21.39
N VAL A 76 -11.16 -12.30 21.72
CA VAL A 76 -10.67 -11.90 23.04
C VAL A 76 -11.82 -11.38 23.90
N LYS A 77 -12.27 -12.21 24.84
CA LYS A 77 -13.09 -11.83 26.02
C LYS A 77 -14.27 -10.89 25.74
N ASN A 78 -15.19 -11.26 24.84
CA ASN A 78 -16.46 -10.55 24.60
C ASN A 78 -16.37 -9.03 24.34
N LYS A 79 -15.21 -8.49 24.01
CA LYS A 79 -15.03 -7.09 23.58
C LYS A 79 -14.58 -7.06 22.13
N LEU A 80 -15.26 -6.20 21.34
CA LEU A 80 -14.84 -5.92 19.96
C LEU A 80 -13.46 -5.25 20.01
N HIS A 81 -12.43 -5.98 19.61
CA HIS A 81 -11.06 -5.46 19.65
C HIS A 81 -10.77 -4.69 18.36
N ASP A 82 -10.51 -3.38 18.45
CA ASP A 82 -10.24 -2.52 17.30
C ASP A 82 -8.80 -2.67 16.74
N SER A 83 -8.32 -3.91 16.64
CA SER A 83 -7.04 -4.20 16.01
C SER A 83 -7.15 -4.10 14.49
N LYS A 84 -6.13 -3.55 13.83
CA LYS A 84 -6.08 -3.40 12.36
C LYS A 84 -6.42 -4.68 11.60
N GLN A 85 -6.00 -5.84 12.08
CA GLN A 85 -6.25 -7.14 11.44
C GLN A 85 -7.72 -7.53 11.32
N TYR A 86 -8.62 -6.91 12.10
CA TYR A 86 -10.06 -7.19 12.09
C TYR A 86 -10.88 -6.06 11.46
N ARG A 87 -10.26 -4.97 11.09
CA ARG A 87 -10.92 -3.86 10.40
C ARG A 87 -11.23 -4.26 8.97
N VAL A 88 -12.45 -3.95 8.53
CA VAL A 88 -12.90 -4.20 7.17
C VAL A 88 -12.98 -2.89 6.41
N TYR A 89 -12.46 -2.89 5.21
CA TYR A 89 -12.40 -1.72 4.33
C TYR A 89 -13.12 -1.99 3.02
N SER A 90 -13.65 -0.94 2.40
CA SER A 90 -14.17 -0.99 1.05
C SER A 90 -13.02 -1.08 0.04
N PRO A 91 -13.15 -1.86 -1.04
CA PRO A 91 -12.20 -1.86 -2.15
C PRO A 91 -12.18 -0.52 -2.92
N ASP A 92 -13.24 0.29 -2.80
CA ASP A 92 -13.38 1.57 -3.50
C ASP A 92 -12.54 2.70 -2.88
N GLY A 93 -12.00 2.48 -1.65
CA GLY A 93 -11.11 3.42 -0.99
C GLY A 93 -9.64 3.19 -1.31
N LYS A 94 -8.77 4.08 -0.83
CA LYS A 94 -7.33 3.82 -0.85
C LYS A 94 -7.00 2.60 0.00
N ALA A 95 -5.94 1.90 -0.38
CA ALA A 95 -5.39 0.85 0.45
C ALA A 95 -4.85 1.41 1.78
N THR A 96 -5.02 0.63 2.84
CA THR A 96 -4.37 0.94 4.12
C THR A 96 -2.87 0.67 4.05
N THR A 97 -2.11 1.29 4.94
CA THR A 97 -0.68 1.03 5.08
C THR A 97 -0.43 -0.46 5.30
N LEU A 98 0.39 -1.06 4.44
CA LEU A 98 0.82 -2.45 4.58
C LEU A 98 1.68 -2.61 5.84
N CYS A 99 1.51 -3.74 6.53
CA CYS A 99 2.23 -4.01 7.78
C CYS A 99 3.24 -5.13 7.57
N GLY A 100 4.47 -4.94 8.02
CA GLY A 100 5.56 -5.93 7.95
C GLY A 100 5.39 -7.15 8.87
N GLN A 101 4.30 -7.23 9.63
CA GLN A 101 3.98 -8.40 10.46
C GLN A 101 2.93 -9.28 9.75
N GLY A 102 3.39 -10.11 8.85
CA GLY A 102 2.56 -10.88 7.91
C GLY A 102 1.72 -12.02 8.48
N GLY A 103 1.52 -12.10 9.78
CA GLY A 103 0.69 -13.14 10.41
C GLY A 103 -0.73 -12.66 10.74
N GLY A 104 -1.63 -13.63 11.00
CA GLY A 104 -3.00 -13.36 11.44
C GLY A 104 -4.02 -13.17 10.33
N VAL A 105 -5.26 -12.89 10.72
CA VAL A 105 -6.44 -12.91 9.84
C VAL A 105 -6.34 -11.89 8.70
N GLY A 106 -5.99 -10.66 8.98
CA GLY A 106 -5.88 -9.59 7.99
C GLY A 106 -4.43 -9.26 7.61
N ALA A 107 -3.46 -10.17 7.79
CA ALA A 107 -2.02 -9.90 7.66
C ALA A 107 -1.61 -8.62 8.40
N LYS A 108 -2.31 -8.30 9.49
CA LYS A 108 -2.26 -7.05 10.28
C LYS A 108 -2.46 -5.75 9.49
N THR A 109 -2.72 -5.83 8.21
CA THR A 109 -3.06 -4.69 7.34
C THR A 109 -4.54 -4.37 7.42
N GLY A 110 -5.40 -5.38 7.35
CA GLY A 110 -6.84 -5.28 7.35
C GLY A 110 -7.48 -6.24 6.36
N LEU A 111 -8.80 -6.24 6.35
CA LEU A 111 -9.63 -7.06 5.47
C LEU A 111 -10.36 -6.15 4.48
N TYR A 112 -10.73 -6.71 3.35
CA TYR A 112 -11.51 -6.02 2.31
C TYR A 112 -12.79 -6.81 2.04
N ALA A 113 -13.91 -6.09 1.92
CA ALA A 113 -15.20 -6.66 1.57
C ALA A 113 -15.43 -6.46 0.06
N CYS A 114 -15.33 -7.53 -0.69
CA CYS A 114 -15.58 -7.53 -2.13
C CYS A 114 -17.00 -8.05 -2.39
N PRO A 115 -17.87 -7.34 -3.11
CA PRO A 115 -19.17 -7.87 -3.53
C PRO A 115 -18.94 -9.09 -4.42
N VAL A 116 -19.82 -10.08 -4.31
CA VAL A 116 -19.69 -11.36 -5.04
C VAL A 116 -20.96 -11.60 -5.84
N ASN A 117 -20.80 -11.77 -7.14
CA ASN A 117 -21.90 -12.13 -8.04
C ASN A 117 -22.00 -13.65 -8.27
N GLU A 118 -20.92 -14.40 -7.97
CA GLU A 118 -20.84 -15.85 -8.16
C GLU A 118 -20.16 -16.53 -6.98
N ILE A 119 -20.57 -17.78 -6.70
CA ILE A 119 -20.07 -18.60 -5.60
C ILE A 119 -18.87 -19.41 -6.09
N ASP A 120 -17.66 -18.95 -5.79
CA ASP A 120 -16.40 -19.63 -6.14
C ASP A 120 -15.75 -20.27 -4.89
N GLY A 121 -16.41 -21.23 -4.26
CA GLY A 121 -15.86 -22.09 -3.19
C GLY A 121 -15.25 -21.41 -1.96
N LYS A 122 -15.24 -20.07 -1.90
CA LYS A 122 -14.72 -19.28 -0.78
C LYS A 122 -15.84 -18.93 0.19
N PRO A 123 -15.54 -18.68 1.47
CA PRO A 123 -16.55 -18.31 2.46
C PRO A 123 -17.18 -16.95 2.11
N ILE A 124 -18.45 -16.99 1.71
CA ILE A 124 -19.26 -15.82 1.41
C ILE A 124 -20.13 -15.51 2.61
N TYR A 125 -20.22 -14.24 2.94
CA TYR A 125 -21.00 -13.76 4.07
C TYR A 125 -22.17 -12.93 3.59
N MET A 126 -23.34 -13.15 4.16
CA MET A 126 -24.53 -12.35 3.89
C MET A 126 -24.54 -11.11 4.78
N VAL A 127 -24.77 -9.97 4.17
CA VAL A 127 -25.09 -8.71 4.85
C VAL A 127 -26.58 -8.47 4.74
N LYS A 128 -27.25 -8.21 5.86
CA LYS A 128 -28.66 -7.88 5.93
C LYS A 128 -28.90 -6.82 7.00
N ASN A 129 -29.61 -5.77 6.66
CA ASN A 129 -29.92 -4.64 7.55
C ASN A 129 -28.67 -4.05 8.23
N GLY A 130 -27.56 -3.91 7.50
CA GLY A 130 -26.30 -3.38 8.04
C GLY A 130 -25.57 -4.30 9.02
N LEU A 131 -25.94 -5.59 9.06
CA LEU A 131 -25.30 -6.61 9.90
C LEU A 131 -24.72 -7.71 9.01
N ILE A 132 -23.48 -8.12 9.30
CA ILE A 132 -22.85 -9.30 8.71
C ILE A 132 -22.81 -10.44 9.72
N THR A 133 -23.19 -11.65 9.30
CA THR A 133 -23.17 -12.83 10.15
C THR A 133 -21.92 -13.67 9.86
N ILE A 134 -21.08 -13.88 10.90
CA ILE A 134 -19.85 -14.68 10.83
C ILE A 134 -19.83 -15.63 12.03
N LYS A 135 -19.84 -16.94 11.78
CA LYS A 135 -19.85 -17.97 12.86
C LYS A 135 -20.93 -17.69 13.90
N ASP A 136 -22.15 -17.52 13.46
CA ASP A 136 -23.35 -17.27 14.28
C ASP A 136 -23.34 -15.97 15.11
N LYS A 137 -22.36 -15.10 14.87
CA LYS A 137 -22.29 -13.77 15.48
C LYS A 137 -22.55 -12.69 14.44
N GLN A 138 -23.26 -11.66 14.86
CA GLN A 138 -23.57 -10.50 14.03
C GLN A 138 -22.66 -9.33 14.37
N TYR A 139 -22.14 -8.67 13.32
CA TYR A 139 -21.28 -7.49 13.43
C TYR A 139 -21.86 -6.36 12.60
N PRO A 140 -21.90 -5.13 13.13
CA PRO A 140 -22.32 -3.98 12.36
C PRO A 140 -21.31 -3.68 11.25
N ILE A 141 -21.82 -3.49 10.03
CA ILE A 141 -21.02 -3.19 8.86
C ILE A 141 -21.77 -2.19 7.95
N LYS A 142 -21.03 -1.24 7.39
CA LYS A 142 -21.57 -0.21 6.50
C LYS A 142 -21.53 -0.71 5.05
N LEU A 143 -22.35 -1.71 4.75
CA LEU A 143 -22.53 -2.27 3.41
C LEU A 143 -24.02 -2.35 3.10
N VAL A 144 -24.36 -2.30 1.84
CA VAL A 144 -25.73 -2.62 1.37
C VAL A 144 -26.01 -4.09 1.53
N ASP A 145 -27.28 -4.47 1.61
CA ASP A 145 -27.67 -5.87 1.69
C ASP A 145 -27.17 -6.65 0.47
N GLY A 146 -26.58 -7.82 0.72
CA GLY A 146 -25.98 -8.61 -0.35
C GLY A 146 -24.96 -9.63 0.15
N TYR A 147 -24.26 -10.24 -0.78
CA TYR A 147 -23.22 -11.24 -0.49
C TYR A 147 -21.83 -10.68 -0.70
N TYR A 148 -20.94 -10.93 0.26
CA TYR A 148 -19.58 -10.38 0.28
C TYR A 148 -18.54 -11.44 0.62
N LEU A 149 -17.43 -11.39 -0.10
CA LEU A 149 -16.19 -12.08 0.28
C LEU A 149 -15.37 -11.15 1.17
N ILE A 150 -15.15 -11.56 2.43
CA ILE A 150 -14.27 -10.83 3.35
C ILE A 150 -12.89 -11.50 3.34
N ARG A 151 -11.87 -10.81 2.85
CA ARG A 151 -10.54 -11.37 2.69
C ARG A 151 -9.42 -10.36 2.94
N LYS A 152 -8.23 -10.85 3.23
CA LYS A 152 -7.00 -10.04 3.19
C LYS A 152 -6.55 -9.83 1.73
N LEU A 153 -5.73 -8.82 1.51
CA LEU A 153 -5.01 -8.67 0.25
C LEU A 153 -4.11 -9.89 0.01
N THR A 154 -3.97 -10.30 -1.23
CA THR A 154 -2.98 -11.30 -1.64
C THR A 154 -1.57 -10.69 -1.65
N PRO A 155 -0.48 -11.48 -1.59
CA PRO A 155 0.87 -10.96 -1.76
C PRO A 155 1.04 -10.19 -3.08
N LEU A 156 0.45 -10.68 -4.17
CA LEU A 156 0.45 -10.02 -5.47
C LEU A 156 -0.18 -8.62 -5.42
N GLU A 157 -1.34 -8.48 -4.78
CA GLU A 157 -1.98 -7.17 -4.59
C GLU A 157 -1.12 -6.24 -3.74
N CYS A 158 -0.42 -6.79 -2.72
CA CYS A 158 0.51 -6.02 -1.90
C CYS A 158 1.75 -5.56 -2.70
N GLU A 159 2.30 -6.40 -3.59
CA GLU A 159 3.38 -6.03 -4.51
C GLU A 159 2.96 -4.86 -5.40
N ARG A 160 1.78 -4.94 -6.02
CA ARG A 160 1.22 -3.87 -6.85
C ARG A 160 1.00 -2.57 -6.08
N LEU A 161 0.56 -2.65 -4.81
CA LEU A 161 0.41 -1.47 -3.94
C LEU A 161 1.75 -0.82 -3.58
N GLN A 162 2.83 -1.59 -3.55
CA GLN A 162 4.20 -1.06 -3.40
C GLN A 162 4.84 -0.71 -4.75
N THR A 163 4.07 -0.79 -5.85
CA THR A 163 4.53 -0.53 -7.21
C THR A 163 5.71 -1.40 -7.64
N LEU A 164 5.74 -2.63 -7.12
CA LEU A 164 6.67 -3.67 -7.51
C LEU A 164 6.07 -4.53 -8.64
N PRO A 165 6.90 -5.21 -9.44
CA PRO A 165 6.43 -6.17 -10.44
C PRO A 165 5.66 -7.33 -9.81
N ASP A 166 4.75 -7.91 -10.57
CA ASP A 166 4.02 -9.11 -10.18
C ASP A 166 4.99 -10.26 -9.91
N GLY A 167 4.84 -10.89 -8.74
CA GLY A 167 5.69 -12.01 -8.34
C GLY A 167 7.09 -11.64 -7.84
N TYR A 168 7.38 -10.36 -7.65
CA TYR A 168 8.69 -9.87 -7.19
C TYR A 168 9.18 -10.57 -5.91
N THR A 169 8.27 -10.92 -5.00
CA THR A 169 8.59 -11.60 -3.74
C THR A 169 8.37 -13.12 -3.80
N SER A 170 8.23 -13.71 -4.98
CA SER A 170 8.06 -15.16 -5.15
C SER A 170 9.27 -15.96 -4.61
N GLY A 171 9.07 -17.26 -4.35
CA GLY A 171 10.15 -18.14 -3.87
C GLY A 171 10.31 -18.21 -2.35
N VAL A 172 9.49 -17.47 -1.58
CA VAL A 172 9.36 -17.58 -0.12
C VAL A 172 7.89 -17.76 0.27
N SER A 173 7.62 -18.14 1.54
CA SER A 173 6.24 -18.30 2.01
C SER A 173 5.47 -16.98 2.03
N ASP A 174 4.14 -17.03 1.90
CA ASP A 174 3.30 -15.84 1.93
C ASP A 174 3.50 -14.99 3.18
N THR A 175 3.72 -15.62 4.34
CA THR A 175 4.03 -14.89 5.57
C THR A 175 5.30 -14.03 5.43
N GLN A 176 6.35 -14.58 4.80
CA GLN A 176 7.58 -13.85 4.54
C GLN A 176 7.39 -12.79 3.45
N ARG A 177 6.58 -13.08 2.42
CA ARG A 177 6.20 -12.08 1.40
C ARG A 177 5.52 -10.87 2.02
N TYR A 178 4.47 -11.07 2.83
CA TYR A 178 3.79 -9.96 3.54
C TYR A 178 4.76 -9.16 4.42
N ARG A 179 5.66 -9.87 5.12
CA ARG A 179 6.67 -9.23 5.97
C ARG A 179 7.63 -8.36 5.16
N ALA A 180 8.14 -8.90 4.07
CA ALA A 180 9.09 -8.22 3.20
C ALA A 180 8.46 -6.99 2.53
N ILE A 181 7.28 -7.14 1.96
CA ILE A 181 6.55 -6.05 1.29
C ILE A 181 6.15 -4.96 2.28
N GLY A 182 5.67 -5.34 3.47
CA GLY A 182 5.23 -4.38 4.48
C GLY A 182 6.38 -3.61 5.15
N ASN A 183 7.61 -4.15 5.14
CA ASN A 183 8.82 -3.44 5.56
C ASN A 183 9.47 -2.66 4.40
N GLY A 184 9.05 -2.94 3.17
CA GLY A 184 9.60 -2.31 1.98
C GLY A 184 9.06 -0.90 1.71
N TRP A 185 9.62 -0.30 0.68
CA TRP A 185 9.21 1.01 0.19
C TRP A 185 8.21 0.91 -0.96
N THR A 186 7.43 1.96 -1.16
CA THR A 186 6.68 2.15 -2.41
C THR A 186 7.65 2.64 -3.48
N ALA A 187 7.98 1.78 -4.45
CA ALA A 187 9.09 2.01 -5.39
C ALA A 187 8.95 3.31 -6.19
N GLU A 188 7.77 3.62 -6.72
CA GLU A 188 7.54 4.86 -7.48
C GLU A 188 7.76 6.13 -6.65
N VAL A 189 7.51 6.09 -5.33
CA VAL A 189 7.82 7.22 -4.44
C VAL A 189 9.33 7.40 -4.31
N ILE A 190 10.06 6.30 -4.17
CA ILE A 190 11.53 6.34 -4.08
C ILE A 190 12.14 6.80 -5.41
N ILE A 191 11.65 6.29 -6.54
CA ILE A 191 12.06 6.74 -7.88
C ILE A 191 11.86 8.26 -8.01
N HIS A 192 10.72 8.79 -7.57
CA HIS A 192 10.46 10.22 -7.60
C HIS A 192 11.51 11.01 -6.78
N ILE A 193 11.83 10.54 -5.57
CA ILE A 193 12.84 11.18 -4.70
C ILE A 193 14.23 11.10 -5.33
N LEU A 194 14.62 9.89 -5.78
CA LEU A 194 15.95 9.67 -6.36
C LEU A 194 16.15 10.41 -7.68
N ASN A 195 15.12 10.59 -8.49
CA ASN A 195 15.21 11.42 -9.71
C ASN A 195 15.60 12.87 -9.41
N HIS A 196 15.23 13.40 -8.25
CA HIS A 196 15.68 14.73 -7.82
C HIS A 196 17.08 14.70 -7.21
N ALA A 197 17.39 13.69 -6.41
CA ALA A 197 18.68 13.56 -5.74
C ALA A 197 19.83 13.23 -6.71
N LEU A 198 19.54 12.41 -7.72
CA LEU A 198 20.51 11.92 -8.71
C LEU A 198 20.35 12.57 -10.09
N LYS A 199 19.77 13.78 -10.16
CA LYS A 199 19.46 14.46 -11.43
C LYS A 199 20.71 14.74 -12.28
N ASP A 200 21.85 14.98 -11.63
CA ASP A 200 23.11 15.35 -12.26
C ASP A 200 24.04 14.13 -12.47
N VAL A 201 23.61 12.91 -12.10
CA VAL A 201 24.36 11.67 -12.25
C VAL A 201 24.00 11.03 -13.60
N LEU A 202 25.02 10.78 -14.42
CA LEU A 202 24.84 10.13 -15.72
C LEU A 202 24.43 8.66 -15.53
N ARG A 203 23.54 8.17 -16.40
CA ARG A 203 22.92 6.86 -16.23
C ARG A 203 23.82 5.68 -16.66
N ASP A 204 24.85 5.96 -17.42
CA ASP A 204 25.84 5.01 -17.96
C ASP A 204 27.18 5.03 -17.19
N GLU A 205 27.41 6.03 -16.34
CA GLU A 205 28.56 6.04 -15.43
C GLU A 205 28.41 4.98 -14.32
N GLU A 206 29.56 4.53 -13.79
CA GLU A 206 29.56 3.58 -12.66
C GLU A 206 28.94 4.22 -11.43
N LEU A 207 27.86 3.61 -10.93
CA LEU A 207 27.20 4.00 -9.71
C LEU A 207 27.47 2.96 -8.61
N VAL A 208 28.28 3.32 -7.63
CA VAL A 208 28.55 2.50 -6.45
C VAL A 208 27.50 2.79 -5.38
N VAL A 209 26.77 1.75 -4.96
CA VAL A 209 25.67 1.86 -4.01
C VAL A 209 25.98 1.03 -2.75
N LEU A 210 25.91 1.66 -1.59
CA LEU A 210 25.90 1.00 -0.29
C LEU A 210 24.49 1.04 0.28
N SER A 211 23.75 -0.05 0.16
CA SER A 211 22.36 -0.14 0.63
C SER A 211 22.30 -0.72 2.03
N MET A 212 22.04 0.16 3.02
CA MET A 212 21.89 -0.23 4.41
C MET A 212 20.47 -0.73 4.69
N TYR A 213 20.37 -1.89 5.36
CA TYR A 213 19.07 -2.53 5.62
C TYR A 213 18.28 -2.75 4.31
N ASP A 214 18.94 -3.33 3.32
CA ASP A 214 18.50 -3.40 1.92
C ASP A 214 17.11 -4.03 1.73
N GLY A 215 16.76 -4.96 2.59
CA GLY A 215 15.50 -5.69 2.48
C GLY A 215 15.47 -6.57 1.23
N ILE A 216 14.53 -6.28 0.35
CA ILE A 216 14.28 -7.07 -0.87
C ILE A 216 14.86 -6.42 -2.14
N ALA A 217 15.87 -5.61 -2.01
CA ALA A 217 16.51 -4.87 -3.11
C ALA A 217 15.57 -3.87 -3.85
N THR A 218 14.62 -3.28 -3.13
CA THR A 218 13.74 -2.26 -3.74
C THR A 218 14.56 -1.06 -4.26
N GLY A 219 15.66 -0.68 -3.57
CA GLY A 219 16.57 0.38 -4.03
C GLY A 219 17.20 0.06 -5.37
N ARG A 220 17.68 -1.18 -5.55
CA ARG A 220 18.25 -1.67 -6.82
C ARG A 220 17.21 -1.63 -7.95
N TYR A 221 15.99 -2.09 -7.67
CA TYR A 221 14.87 -1.99 -8.60
C TYR A 221 14.56 -0.56 -9.02
N CYS A 222 14.58 0.38 -8.08
CA CYS A 222 14.35 1.80 -8.39
C CYS A 222 15.42 2.35 -9.34
N LEU A 223 16.69 2.04 -9.11
CA LEU A 223 17.79 2.50 -9.96
C LEU A 223 17.68 1.92 -11.37
N ASP A 224 17.34 0.63 -11.52
CA ASP A 224 17.08 0.04 -12.84
C ASP A 224 15.93 0.74 -13.57
N LYS A 225 14.84 1.01 -12.88
CA LYS A 225 13.68 1.72 -13.46
C LYS A 225 14.02 3.16 -13.86
N MET A 226 15.01 3.76 -13.22
CA MET A 226 15.54 5.09 -13.57
C MET A 226 16.51 5.04 -14.76
N GLY A 227 16.89 3.85 -15.23
CA GLY A 227 17.75 3.67 -16.39
C GLY A 227 19.26 3.68 -16.08
N PHE A 228 19.66 3.47 -14.82
CA PHE A 228 21.07 3.24 -14.51
C PHE A 228 21.49 1.84 -15.01
N THR A 229 22.56 1.76 -15.78
CA THR A 229 23.01 0.53 -16.43
C THR A 229 24.28 -0.07 -15.85
N ASN A 230 25.09 0.74 -15.16
CA ASN A 230 26.36 0.33 -14.58
C ASN A 230 26.34 0.50 -13.06
N ILE A 231 25.74 -0.47 -12.35
CA ILE A 231 25.52 -0.39 -10.91
C ILE A 231 26.35 -1.45 -10.20
N LYS A 232 27.23 -1.01 -9.30
CA LYS A 232 27.92 -1.88 -8.34
C LYS A 232 27.22 -1.77 -7.00
N TYR A 233 26.47 -2.81 -6.61
CA TYR A 233 25.52 -2.75 -5.51
C TYR A 233 25.92 -3.64 -4.33
N TYR A 234 26.19 -3.02 -3.20
CA TYR A 234 26.54 -3.67 -1.94
C TYR A 234 25.35 -3.60 -0.97
N ALA A 235 24.76 -4.74 -0.66
CA ALA A 235 23.57 -4.85 0.17
C ALA A 235 23.91 -5.33 1.57
N TYR A 236 23.53 -4.58 2.58
CA TYR A 236 23.64 -4.96 3.98
C TYR A 236 22.26 -5.37 4.49
N GLU A 237 22.03 -6.67 4.56
CA GLU A 237 20.79 -7.27 5.04
C GLU A 237 21.11 -8.59 5.76
N ILE A 238 20.45 -8.82 6.90
CA ILE A 238 20.65 -10.03 7.72
C ILE A 238 19.52 -11.04 7.60
N ASN A 239 18.35 -10.62 7.08
CA ASN A 239 17.20 -11.50 6.94
C ASN A 239 17.37 -12.42 5.73
N PRO A 240 17.50 -13.76 5.92
CA PRO A 240 17.77 -14.67 4.82
C PRO A 240 16.64 -14.75 3.78
N TYR A 241 15.41 -14.48 4.18
CA TYR A 241 14.29 -14.46 3.24
C TYR A 241 14.30 -13.22 2.37
N ALA A 242 14.68 -12.06 2.93
CA ALA A 242 14.85 -10.84 2.18
C ALA A 242 16.03 -10.97 1.19
N GLN A 243 17.18 -11.47 1.64
CA GLN A 243 18.33 -11.77 0.78
C GLN A 243 17.96 -12.74 -0.36
N LYS A 244 17.17 -13.79 -0.07
CA LYS A 244 16.72 -14.74 -1.09
C LYS A 244 15.86 -14.06 -2.17
N ILE A 245 14.97 -13.16 -1.79
CA ILE A 245 14.16 -12.39 -2.75
C ILE A 245 15.08 -11.45 -3.56
N ALA A 246 15.97 -10.72 -2.90
CA ALA A 246 16.89 -9.79 -3.54
C ALA A 246 17.77 -10.51 -4.58
N MET A 247 18.41 -11.61 -4.20
CA MET A 247 19.28 -12.40 -5.08
C MET A 247 18.53 -13.12 -6.20
N SER A 248 17.24 -13.43 -6.01
CA SER A 248 16.39 -14.00 -7.06
C SER A 248 16.11 -12.99 -8.18
N ASN A 249 15.96 -11.72 -7.83
CA ASN A 249 15.71 -10.64 -8.79
C ASN A 249 17.01 -10.06 -9.35
N TYR A 250 18.08 -9.98 -8.53
CA TYR A 250 19.35 -9.34 -8.83
C TYR A 250 20.53 -10.19 -8.35
N PRO A 251 20.95 -11.20 -9.14
CA PRO A 251 22.06 -12.09 -8.77
C PRO A 251 23.43 -11.40 -8.65
N ASP A 252 23.55 -10.21 -9.23
CA ASP A 252 24.76 -9.38 -9.24
C ASP A 252 24.96 -8.57 -7.94
N ILE A 253 23.99 -8.57 -7.02
CA ILE A 253 24.11 -7.90 -5.73
C ILE A 253 25.17 -8.57 -4.85
N ILE A 254 26.08 -7.76 -4.30
CA ILE A 254 27.08 -8.21 -3.34
C ILE A 254 26.50 -8.14 -1.93
N GLN A 255 26.24 -9.30 -1.32
CA GLN A 255 25.69 -9.38 0.03
C GLN A 255 26.79 -9.20 1.09
N CYS A 256 26.66 -8.13 1.88
CA CYS A 256 27.66 -7.73 2.90
C CYS A 256 27.24 -8.08 4.35
N GLY A 257 26.03 -8.61 4.55
CA GLY A 257 25.53 -9.06 5.84
C GLY A 257 25.05 -7.93 6.75
N ASP A 258 25.62 -7.80 7.94
CA ASP A 258 25.15 -6.84 8.94
C ASP A 258 25.56 -5.40 8.59
N ALA A 259 24.60 -4.49 8.59
CA ALA A 259 24.81 -3.06 8.30
C ALA A 259 25.75 -2.37 9.33
N PHE A 260 25.87 -2.88 10.55
CA PHE A 260 26.81 -2.34 11.54
C PHE A 260 28.27 -2.53 11.14
N ARG A 261 28.59 -3.51 10.32
CA ARG A 261 29.96 -3.76 9.83
C ARG A 261 30.51 -2.61 8.99
N VAL A 262 29.66 -1.86 8.30
CA VAL A 262 30.08 -0.67 7.53
C VAL A 262 30.80 0.35 8.42
N ARG A 263 30.39 0.49 9.68
CA ARG A 263 31.04 1.41 10.63
C ARG A 263 32.43 0.89 11.04
N GLU A 264 32.57 -0.44 11.19
CA GLU A 264 33.86 -1.09 11.52
C GLU A 264 34.83 -0.96 10.34
N ASP A 265 34.32 -1.05 9.11
CA ASP A 265 35.09 -0.91 7.87
C ASP A 265 35.36 0.57 7.49
N GLY A 266 34.96 1.52 8.33
CA GLY A 266 35.18 2.95 8.14
C GLY A 266 34.46 3.54 6.92
N TRP A 267 33.30 3.00 6.57
CA TRP A 267 32.47 3.40 5.41
C TRP A 267 33.17 3.20 4.05
N LYS A 268 34.12 2.30 3.98
CA LYS A 268 34.77 1.92 2.72
C LYS A 268 33.93 0.89 1.98
N VAL A 269 34.02 0.97 0.66
CA VAL A 269 33.47 -0.10 -0.20
C VAL A 269 34.27 -1.38 0.10
N PRO A 270 33.63 -2.53 0.33
CA PRO A 270 34.36 -3.80 0.49
C PRO A 270 35.20 -4.10 -0.75
N ASP A 271 36.42 -4.59 -0.53
CA ASP A 271 37.35 -4.98 -1.61
C ASP A 271 36.83 -6.16 -2.43
#